data_941e7ac95b56d99021e48fa5eef837b1
#
_entry.id   941e7ac95b56d99021e48fa5eef837b1
#
_cell.length_a   1.000
_cell.length_b   1.000
_cell.length_c   1.000
_cell.angle_alpha   90.00
_cell.angle_beta   90.00
_cell.angle_gamma   90.00
#
_symmetry.space_group_name_H-M   'P 1'
#
loop_
_entity.id
_entity.type
_entity.pdbx_description
1 polymer ?
#
loop_
_entity_poly.entity_id
_entity_poly.type
_entity_poly.pdbx_seq_one_letter_code
_entity_poly.pdbx_strand_id
1 'polypeptide(L)'
;MNWTLKRLAVVLCLGLVFSGCATTGPGGKKSVVLIGETEERDIGAKMAAQVRAEKRIYSDPAVNDYVNRTGQHIARLSDRPDLPYRFTVVEDKSLNAFAVPGGYVYIHTGLLRELDSQAQLAGVLGHEISHIVARHSVKLLQEGLGLQILSSLVFGGSGQATQTAVNVGLALVMRGYSRGAEAEADEYGTIYMARAGFNPEGLAQVMDKLARLSGSGDAFWENLASDHPPAAKRAAAVRAEIKAKGLDAGLPFDSEPYQAVKSRVR
;
A
#
# COMPACT_ATOMS: atom_id res chain seq x y z
N MET A 1 -16.97 45.88 19.71
CA MET A 1 -17.11 44.72 18.80
C MET A 1 -18.11 43.75 19.42
N ASN A 2 -19.35 43.69 18.89
CA ASN A 2 -20.51 43.05 19.52
C ASN A 2 -20.30 41.55 19.73
N TRP A 3 -20.74 41.00 20.84
CA TRP A 3 -20.65 39.60 21.23
C TRP A 3 -21.24 38.63 20.16
N THR A 4 -22.26 39.08 19.44
CA THR A 4 -22.87 38.41 18.31
C THR A 4 -21.90 38.24 17.12
N LEU A 5 -21.09 39.28 16.79
CA LEU A 5 -20.07 39.20 15.75
C LEU A 5 -18.96 38.21 16.09
N LYS A 6 -18.54 38.12 17.36
CA LYS A 6 -17.54 37.13 17.81
C LYS A 6 -18.07 35.70 17.71
N ARG A 7 -19.33 35.45 18.05
CA ARG A 7 -19.98 34.14 17.88
C ARG A 7 -20.16 33.77 16.43
N LEU A 8 -20.52 34.72 15.56
CA LEU A 8 -20.63 34.49 14.12
C LEU A 8 -19.28 34.16 13.48
N ALA A 9 -18.21 34.87 13.89
CA ALA A 9 -16.85 34.61 13.41
C ALA A 9 -16.33 33.23 13.85
N VAL A 10 -16.62 32.79 15.08
CA VAL A 10 -16.25 31.47 15.60
C VAL A 10 -17.01 30.37 14.86
N VAL A 11 -18.31 30.57 14.59
CA VAL A 11 -19.11 29.59 13.81
C VAL A 11 -18.66 29.55 12.36
N LEU A 12 -18.30 30.70 11.75
CA LEU A 12 -17.78 30.76 10.39
C LEU A 12 -16.39 30.12 10.28
N CYS A 13 -15.50 30.32 11.27
CA CYS A 13 -14.20 29.64 11.33
C CYS A 13 -14.33 28.13 11.55
N LEU A 14 -15.28 27.68 12.38
CA LEU A 14 -15.58 26.25 12.52
C LEU A 14 -16.16 25.65 11.23
N GLY A 15 -17.00 26.40 10.51
CA GLY A 15 -17.55 25.95 9.22
C GLY A 15 -16.51 25.83 8.10
N LEU A 16 -15.48 26.66 8.08
CA LEU A 16 -14.37 26.61 7.11
C LEU A 16 -13.40 25.46 7.36
N VAL A 17 -13.27 25.00 8.60
CA VAL A 17 -12.42 23.85 8.95
C VAL A 17 -13.03 22.52 8.49
N PHE A 18 -14.37 22.45 8.32
CA PHE A 18 -15.04 21.22 7.89
C PHE A 18 -15.20 21.07 6.36
N SER A 19 -14.80 22.07 5.56
CA SER A 19 -14.97 22.03 4.08
C SER A 19 -13.92 21.18 3.35
N GLY A 20 -12.96 20.56 4.04
CA GLY A 20 -11.77 20.03 3.40
C GLY A 20 -11.47 18.55 3.50
N CYS A 21 -12.32 17.70 4.06
CA CYS A 21 -11.81 16.40 4.52
C CYS A 21 -12.60 15.15 4.08
N ALA A 22 -13.45 15.24 3.07
CA ALA A 22 -14.01 14.04 2.46
C ALA A 22 -13.12 13.61 1.28
N THR A 23 -12.31 12.59 1.47
CA THR A 23 -11.56 12.00 0.36
C THR A 23 -12.35 10.87 -0.27
N THR A 24 -12.26 10.74 -1.59
CA THR A 24 -12.85 9.62 -2.31
C THR A 24 -11.84 8.46 -2.30
N GLY A 25 -12.22 7.36 -1.67
CA GLY A 25 -11.47 6.11 -1.66
C GLY A 25 -11.88 5.21 -2.84
N PRO A 26 -11.39 3.95 -2.84
CA PRO A 26 -11.70 2.98 -3.87
C PRO A 26 -13.21 2.85 -4.11
N GLY A 27 -13.64 2.72 -5.36
CA GLY A 27 -15.05 2.61 -5.73
C GLY A 27 -15.92 3.80 -5.32
N GLY A 28 -15.33 4.98 -5.09
CA GLY A 28 -16.07 6.17 -4.67
C GLY A 28 -16.46 6.22 -3.20
N LYS A 29 -15.97 5.29 -2.37
CA LYS A 29 -16.21 5.31 -0.91
C LYS A 29 -15.63 6.57 -0.29
N LYS A 30 -16.45 7.29 0.49
CA LYS A 30 -16.02 8.51 1.19
C LYS A 30 -15.45 8.16 2.56
N SER A 31 -14.32 8.77 2.91
CA SER A 31 -13.73 8.70 4.25
C SER A 31 -13.25 10.08 4.69
N VAL A 32 -13.30 10.32 6.00
CA VAL A 32 -12.77 11.57 6.57
C VAL A 32 -11.30 11.37 6.88
N VAL A 33 -10.45 12.13 6.18
CA VAL A 33 -9.01 12.16 6.41
C VAL A 33 -8.60 13.61 6.59
N LEU A 34 -7.96 13.92 7.70
CA LEU A 34 -7.54 15.30 8.07
C LEU A 34 -6.26 15.74 7.34
N ILE A 35 -5.45 14.76 6.90
CA ILE A 35 -4.20 14.99 6.17
C ILE A 35 -4.55 15.17 4.69
N GLY A 36 -4.23 16.32 4.12
CA GLY A 36 -4.43 16.63 2.71
C GLY A 36 -3.53 15.81 1.78
N GLU A 37 -3.71 15.94 0.47
CA GLU A 37 -2.90 15.20 -0.51
C GLU A 37 -1.47 15.72 -0.61
N THR A 38 -1.26 17.01 -0.38
CA THR A 38 0.08 17.60 -0.34
C THR A 38 0.86 17.08 0.85
N GLU A 39 0.25 17.11 2.04
CA GLU A 39 0.83 16.59 3.27
C GLU A 39 1.07 15.08 3.18
N GLU A 40 0.16 14.31 2.55
CA GLU A 40 0.37 12.89 2.29
C GLU A 40 1.64 12.64 1.47
N ARG A 41 1.86 13.43 0.40
CA ARG A 41 3.06 13.31 -0.43
C ARG A 41 4.33 13.70 0.32
N ASP A 42 4.28 14.73 1.15
CA ASP A 42 5.43 15.17 1.96
C ASP A 42 5.80 14.14 3.03
N ILE A 43 4.80 13.58 3.72
CA ILE A 43 4.98 12.48 4.67
C ILE A 43 5.61 11.28 3.95
N GLY A 44 5.07 10.91 2.80
CA GLY A 44 5.57 9.82 1.99
C GLY A 44 7.01 10.02 1.53
N ALA A 45 7.37 11.22 1.11
CA ALA A 45 8.74 11.56 0.71
C ALA A 45 9.73 11.42 1.88
N LYS A 46 9.35 11.88 3.09
CA LYS A 46 10.16 11.72 4.31
C LYS A 46 10.34 10.24 4.67
N MET A 47 9.26 9.46 4.66
CA MET A 47 9.31 8.01 4.93
C MET A 47 10.13 7.26 3.87
N ALA A 48 9.96 7.60 2.59
CA ALA A 48 10.74 7.01 1.50
C ALA A 48 12.24 7.34 1.60
N ALA A 49 12.60 8.52 2.08
CA ALA A 49 14.00 8.87 2.37
C ALA A 49 14.56 7.98 3.50
N GLN A 50 13.78 7.74 4.56
CA GLN A 50 14.16 6.86 5.66
C GLN A 50 14.34 5.40 5.19
N VAL A 51 13.39 4.88 4.39
CA VAL A 51 13.52 3.53 3.82
C VAL A 51 14.81 3.39 3.00
N ARG A 52 15.15 4.39 2.17
CA ARG A 52 16.40 4.37 1.40
C ARG A 52 17.65 4.48 2.26
N ALA A 53 17.58 5.09 3.43
CA ALA A 53 18.70 5.17 4.37
C ALA A 53 18.93 3.86 5.13
N GLU A 54 17.86 3.10 5.40
CA GLU A 54 17.91 1.88 6.21
C GLU A 54 17.98 0.58 5.38
N LYS A 55 17.43 0.59 4.16
CA LYS A 55 17.30 -0.58 3.31
C LYS A 55 18.21 -0.51 2.10
N ARG A 56 18.79 -1.65 1.74
CA ARG A 56 19.56 -1.77 0.51
C ARG A 56 18.62 -1.92 -0.69
N ILE A 57 18.71 -1.00 -1.63
CA ILE A 57 17.94 -1.07 -2.87
C ILE A 57 18.60 -2.08 -3.82
N TYR A 58 17.80 -2.99 -4.38
CA TYR A 58 18.29 -3.99 -5.32
C TYR A 58 18.72 -3.35 -6.63
N SER A 59 19.94 -3.66 -7.09
CA SER A 59 20.60 -2.91 -8.16
C SER A 59 20.41 -3.45 -9.58
N ASP A 60 19.74 -4.61 -9.77
CA ASP A 60 19.50 -5.16 -11.11
C ASP A 60 18.46 -4.32 -11.89
N PRO A 61 18.83 -3.63 -12.98
CA PRO A 61 17.91 -2.77 -13.71
C PRO A 61 16.75 -3.51 -14.33
N ALA A 62 16.98 -4.74 -14.86
CA ALA A 62 15.94 -5.50 -15.53
C ALA A 62 14.83 -5.93 -14.55
N VAL A 63 15.20 -6.28 -13.30
CA VAL A 63 14.23 -6.61 -12.24
C VAL A 63 13.46 -5.36 -11.85
N ASN A 64 14.14 -4.25 -11.59
CA ASN A 64 13.50 -2.99 -11.23
C ASN A 64 12.56 -2.49 -12.33
N ASP A 65 12.98 -2.53 -13.58
CA ASP A 65 12.17 -2.08 -14.72
C ASP A 65 10.93 -2.95 -14.89
N TYR A 66 11.04 -4.26 -14.70
CA TYR A 66 9.90 -5.18 -14.79
C TYR A 66 8.87 -4.89 -13.71
N VAL A 67 9.30 -4.81 -12.45
CA VAL A 67 8.43 -4.49 -11.32
C VAL A 67 7.79 -3.11 -11.52
N ASN A 68 8.57 -2.12 -11.95
CA ASN A 68 8.07 -0.77 -12.17
C ASN A 68 7.04 -0.73 -13.31
N ARG A 69 7.31 -1.38 -14.48
CA ARG A 69 6.34 -1.43 -15.59
C ARG A 69 5.03 -2.09 -15.18
N THR A 70 5.10 -3.23 -14.49
CA THR A 70 3.92 -3.94 -13.99
C THR A 70 3.10 -3.07 -13.03
N GLY A 71 3.76 -2.45 -12.03
CA GLY A 71 3.09 -1.60 -11.07
C GLY A 71 2.51 -0.32 -11.67
N GLN A 72 3.25 0.36 -12.55
CA GLN A 72 2.77 1.55 -13.27
C GLN A 72 1.55 1.25 -14.15
N HIS A 73 1.52 0.06 -14.77
CA HIS A 73 0.39 -0.34 -15.59
C HIS A 73 -0.89 -0.48 -14.75
N ILE A 74 -0.80 -1.11 -13.57
CA ILE A 74 -1.91 -1.25 -12.64
C ILE A 74 -2.32 0.12 -12.06
N ALA A 75 -1.34 0.92 -11.63
CA ALA A 75 -1.58 2.22 -11.00
C ALA A 75 -2.36 3.19 -11.90
N ARG A 76 -2.06 3.21 -13.20
CA ARG A 76 -2.79 4.03 -14.19
C ARG A 76 -4.27 3.65 -14.34
N LEU A 77 -4.66 2.44 -13.95
CA LEU A 77 -6.03 1.92 -14.03
C LEU A 77 -6.70 1.84 -12.66
N SER A 78 -6.03 2.32 -11.62
CA SER A 78 -6.58 2.49 -10.28
C SER A 78 -7.44 3.75 -10.17
N ASP A 79 -8.11 3.92 -9.03
CA ASP A 79 -8.97 5.07 -8.77
C ASP A 79 -8.20 6.35 -8.33
N ARG A 80 -6.83 6.31 -8.32
CA ARG A 80 -5.95 7.48 -8.13
C ARG A 80 -4.78 7.45 -9.12
N PRO A 81 -5.03 7.51 -10.45
CA PRO A 81 -4.00 7.36 -11.49
C PRO A 81 -2.97 8.51 -11.52
N ASP A 82 -3.34 9.69 -11.03
CA ASP A 82 -2.51 10.90 -11.09
C ASP A 82 -1.46 10.99 -9.96
N LEU A 83 -1.49 10.04 -9.01
CA LEU A 83 -0.47 10.01 -7.96
C LEU A 83 0.86 9.52 -8.55
N PRO A 84 2.01 10.14 -8.17
CA PRO A 84 3.32 9.74 -8.70
C PRO A 84 3.82 8.43 -8.07
N TYR A 85 3.29 7.29 -8.52
CA TYR A 85 3.70 5.97 -8.02
C TYR A 85 5.17 5.69 -8.30
N ARG A 86 5.84 5.05 -7.34
CA ARG A 86 7.23 4.60 -7.42
C ARG A 86 7.35 3.20 -6.84
N PHE A 87 7.81 2.27 -7.66
CA PHE A 87 8.00 0.87 -7.27
C PHE A 87 9.49 0.60 -7.10
N THR A 88 9.88 0.10 -5.95
CA THR A 88 11.29 -0.10 -5.58
C THR A 88 11.50 -1.52 -5.07
N VAL A 89 12.48 -2.22 -5.62
CA VAL A 89 12.88 -3.54 -5.12
C VAL A 89 13.92 -3.35 -4.01
N VAL A 90 13.66 -3.96 -2.86
CA VAL A 90 14.54 -3.95 -1.69
C VAL A 90 15.27 -5.29 -1.59
N GLU A 91 16.58 -5.26 -1.40
CA GLU A 91 17.39 -6.45 -1.16
C GLU A 91 17.18 -6.93 0.28
N ASP A 92 16.19 -7.78 0.47
CA ASP A 92 15.81 -8.35 1.76
C ASP A 92 15.23 -9.74 1.52
N LYS A 93 15.63 -10.72 2.33
CA LYS A 93 15.19 -12.12 2.18
C LYS A 93 13.77 -12.34 2.68
N SER A 94 13.21 -11.42 3.46
CA SER A 94 11.85 -11.55 3.99
C SER A 94 10.82 -11.52 2.87
N LEU A 95 9.70 -12.18 3.10
CA LEU A 95 8.58 -12.22 2.16
C LEU A 95 7.67 -11.03 2.40
N ASN A 96 8.08 -9.85 1.99
CA ASN A 96 7.32 -8.65 2.28
C ASN A 96 7.17 -7.74 1.05
N ALA A 97 6.06 -7.03 1.02
CA ALA A 97 5.84 -5.82 0.25
C ALA A 97 5.10 -4.84 1.16
N PHE A 98 5.30 -3.56 0.96
CA PHE A 98 4.60 -2.54 1.72
C PHE A 98 4.52 -1.23 0.96
N ALA A 99 3.50 -0.44 1.28
CA ALA A 99 3.31 0.88 0.75
C ALA A 99 3.40 1.95 1.85
N VAL A 100 4.08 3.06 1.56
CA VAL A 100 4.00 4.27 2.39
C VAL A 100 3.20 5.35 1.66
N PRO A 101 2.70 6.38 2.37
CA PRO A 101 1.90 7.45 1.75
C PRO A 101 2.55 8.04 0.50
N GLY A 102 1.75 8.65 -0.38
CA GLY A 102 2.28 9.42 -1.51
C GLY A 102 2.72 8.59 -2.73
N GLY A 103 2.39 7.30 -2.80
CA GLY A 103 2.62 6.47 -3.99
C GLY A 103 3.89 5.63 -3.97
N TYR A 104 4.55 5.47 -2.84
CA TYR A 104 5.78 4.66 -2.75
C TYR A 104 5.43 3.22 -2.36
N VAL A 105 5.83 2.27 -3.22
CA VAL A 105 5.63 0.83 -3.04
C VAL A 105 6.99 0.13 -3.02
N TYR A 106 7.18 -0.74 -2.07
CA TYR A 106 8.39 -1.54 -1.90
C TYR A 106 8.06 -3.03 -1.95
N ILE A 107 8.92 -3.80 -2.61
CA ILE A 107 8.81 -5.26 -2.65
C ILE A 107 10.17 -5.87 -2.36
N HIS A 108 10.22 -6.86 -1.48
CA HIS A 108 11.45 -7.52 -1.10
C HIS A 108 11.86 -8.60 -2.10
N THR A 109 13.17 -8.78 -2.30
CA THR A 109 13.70 -9.85 -3.17
C THR A 109 13.27 -11.23 -2.70
N GLY A 110 13.09 -11.44 -1.39
CA GLY A 110 12.58 -12.70 -0.85
C GLY A 110 11.19 -13.02 -1.42
N LEU A 111 10.26 -12.07 -1.41
CA LEU A 111 8.93 -12.27 -1.98
C LEU A 111 8.99 -12.50 -3.49
N LEU A 112 9.79 -11.71 -4.23
CA LEU A 112 9.94 -11.90 -5.68
C LEU A 112 10.41 -13.30 -6.06
N ARG A 113 11.29 -13.93 -5.27
CA ARG A 113 11.72 -15.32 -5.51
C ARG A 113 10.62 -16.35 -5.34
N GLU A 114 9.65 -16.06 -4.49
CA GLU A 114 8.54 -16.96 -4.22
C GLU A 114 7.41 -16.85 -5.25
N LEU A 115 7.28 -15.73 -5.94
CA LEU A 115 6.26 -15.58 -6.98
C LEU A 115 6.57 -16.46 -8.19
N ASP A 116 5.54 -17.00 -8.83
CA ASP A 116 5.68 -17.94 -9.96
C ASP A 116 5.26 -17.34 -11.30
N SER A 117 4.54 -16.21 -11.29
CA SER A 117 4.00 -15.58 -12.50
C SER A 117 3.91 -14.06 -12.35
N GLN A 118 3.77 -13.36 -13.48
CA GLN A 118 3.49 -11.94 -13.52
C GLN A 118 2.16 -11.60 -12.84
N ALA A 119 1.14 -12.46 -12.96
CA ALA A 119 -0.14 -12.28 -12.29
C ALA A 119 -0.01 -12.30 -10.76
N GLN A 120 0.87 -13.13 -10.21
CA GLN A 120 1.17 -13.12 -8.78
C GLN A 120 1.85 -11.81 -8.36
N LEU A 121 2.81 -11.32 -9.13
CA LEU A 121 3.41 -9.99 -8.90
C LEU A 121 2.36 -8.88 -9.00
N ALA A 122 1.51 -8.93 -10.04
CA ALA A 122 0.43 -7.97 -10.22
C ALA A 122 -0.57 -7.99 -9.05
N GLY A 123 -0.85 -9.15 -8.48
CA GLY A 123 -1.67 -9.31 -7.28
C GLY A 123 -1.09 -8.58 -6.08
N VAL A 124 0.19 -8.80 -5.79
CA VAL A 124 0.91 -8.10 -4.70
C VAL A 124 0.91 -6.59 -4.94
N LEU A 125 1.31 -6.13 -6.13
CA LEU A 125 1.38 -4.70 -6.43
C LEU A 125 -0.01 -4.05 -6.44
N GLY A 126 -1.05 -4.74 -6.93
CA GLY A 126 -2.44 -4.27 -6.90
C GLY A 126 -2.96 -4.09 -5.48
N HIS A 127 -2.64 -5.02 -4.58
CA HIS A 127 -2.94 -4.94 -3.16
C HIS A 127 -2.29 -3.70 -2.51
N GLU A 128 -0.98 -3.48 -2.75
CA GLU A 128 -0.27 -2.30 -2.23
C GLU A 128 -0.80 -0.97 -2.82
N ILE A 129 -1.10 -0.96 -4.12
CA ILE A 129 -1.74 0.20 -4.77
C ILE A 129 -3.09 0.49 -4.11
N SER A 130 -3.86 -0.54 -3.74
CA SER A 130 -5.16 -0.36 -3.08
C SER A 130 -5.02 0.27 -1.70
N HIS A 131 -4.00 -0.09 -0.92
CA HIS A 131 -3.71 0.59 0.34
C HIS A 131 -3.44 2.08 0.14
N ILE A 132 -2.73 2.45 -0.93
CA ILE A 132 -2.46 3.86 -1.28
C ILE A 132 -3.76 4.57 -1.72
N VAL A 133 -4.56 3.95 -2.59
CA VAL A 133 -5.82 4.52 -3.09
C VAL A 133 -6.81 4.73 -1.94
N ALA A 134 -6.94 3.75 -1.04
CA ALA A 134 -7.78 3.83 0.16
C ALA A 134 -7.20 4.74 1.26
N ARG A 135 -5.95 5.21 1.08
CA ARG A 135 -5.21 6.01 2.06
C ARG A 135 -5.06 5.34 3.43
N HIS A 136 -4.93 4.01 3.45
CA HIS A 136 -4.88 3.24 4.70
C HIS A 136 -3.74 3.67 5.60
N SER A 137 -2.53 3.90 5.04
CA SER A 137 -1.38 4.40 5.81
C SER A 137 -1.67 5.76 6.45
N VAL A 138 -2.34 6.67 5.74
CA VAL A 138 -2.69 8.01 6.25
C VAL A 138 -3.70 7.92 7.39
N LYS A 139 -4.74 7.08 7.23
CA LYS A 139 -5.74 6.82 8.29
C LYS A 139 -5.07 6.23 9.52
N LEU A 140 -4.20 5.24 9.33
CA LEU A 140 -3.46 4.59 10.40
C LEU A 140 -2.57 5.58 11.17
N LEU A 141 -1.88 6.48 10.47
CA LEU A 141 -1.07 7.54 11.08
C LEU A 141 -1.93 8.53 11.86
N GLN A 142 -3.07 8.93 11.30
CA GLN A 142 -4.00 9.84 11.95
C GLN A 142 -4.61 9.25 13.23
N GLU A 143 -4.93 7.96 13.23
CA GLU A 143 -5.53 7.25 14.36
C GLU A 143 -4.50 6.81 15.40
N GLY A 144 -3.31 6.41 14.95
CA GLY A 144 -2.28 5.80 15.80
C GLY A 144 -1.27 6.76 16.41
N LEU A 145 -1.15 7.99 15.88
CA LEU A 145 -0.20 8.97 16.38
C LEU A 145 -0.89 10.03 17.25
N GLY A 146 -0.28 10.38 18.38
CA GLY A 146 -0.69 11.53 19.15
C GLY A 146 -0.48 12.85 18.38
N LEU A 147 -1.26 13.90 18.70
CA LEU A 147 -1.24 15.18 17.98
C LEU A 147 0.16 15.78 17.83
N GLN A 148 1.01 15.66 18.84
CA GLN A 148 2.38 16.19 18.80
C GLN A 148 3.25 15.48 17.78
N ILE A 149 3.19 14.14 17.72
CA ILE A 149 3.95 13.34 16.73
C ILE A 149 3.39 13.59 15.34
N LEU A 150 2.07 13.57 15.20
CA LEU A 150 1.41 13.83 13.92
C LEU A 150 1.74 15.22 13.37
N SER A 151 1.70 16.26 14.21
CA SER A 151 2.06 17.61 13.79
C SER A 151 3.54 17.72 13.38
N SER A 152 4.44 17.04 14.07
CA SER A 152 5.85 16.99 13.69
C SER A 152 6.06 16.26 12.37
N LEU A 153 5.28 15.22 12.07
CA LEU A 153 5.32 14.49 10.82
C LEU A 153 4.80 15.33 9.65
N VAL A 154 3.68 16.05 9.85
CA VAL A 154 3.01 16.87 8.83
C VAL A 154 3.79 18.17 8.59
N PHE A 155 4.04 18.95 9.64
CA PHE A 155 4.55 20.32 9.55
C PHE A 155 6.02 20.46 9.93
N GLY A 156 6.65 19.39 10.45
CA GLY A 156 8.04 19.41 10.88
C GLY A 156 9.02 19.52 9.71
N GLY A 157 10.10 20.25 9.96
CA GLY A 157 11.26 20.35 9.02
C GLY A 157 12.20 19.14 9.10
N SER A 158 13.51 19.38 9.20
CA SER A 158 14.56 18.34 9.25
C SER A 158 15.10 18.03 10.65
N GLY A 159 14.42 18.51 11.70
CA GLY A 159 14.88 18.35 13.08
C GLY A 159 14.67 16.94 13.65
N GLN A 160 15.30 16.68 14.81
CA GLN A 160 15.23 15.39 15.51
C GLN A 160 13.78 14.95 15.82
N ALA A 161 12.88 15.88 16.18
CA ALA A 161 11.48 15.57 16.44
C ALA A 161 10.78 15.02 15.20
N THR A 162 11.04 15.59 14.02
CA THR A 162 10.52 15.10 12.74
C THR A 162 11.08 13.72 12.42
N GLN A 163 12.38 13.51 12.61
CA GLN A 163 13.00 12.21 12.36
C GLN A 163 12.39 11.11 13.26
N THR A 164 12.18 11.44 14.54
CA THR A 164 11.48 10.52 15.47
C THR A 164 10.05 10.24 14.99
N ALA A 165 9.32 11.26 14.54
CA ALA A 165 7.97 11.09 14.02
C ALA A 165 7.93 10.24 12.74
N VAL A 166 8.90 10.38 11.84
CA VAL A 166 9.05 9.54 10.64
C VAL A 166 9.29 8.08 11.03
N ASN A 167 10.21 7.82 11.97
CA ASN A 167 10.53 6.46 12.41
C ASN A 167 9.33 5.79 13.08
N VAL A 168 8.62 6.50 13.97
CA VAL A 168 7.42 5.98 14.63
C VAL A 168 6.30 5.74 13.61
N GLY A 169 6.09 6.66 12.69
CA GLY A 169 5.10 6.52 11.62
C GLY A 169 5.40 5.35 10.68
N LEU A 170 6.67 5.17 10.28
CA LEU A 170 7.10 4.05 9.45
C LEU A 170 6.91 2.71 10.19
N ALA A 171 7.32 2.63 11.46
CA ALA A 171 7.11 1.44 12.28
C ALA A 171 5.61 1.10 12.44
N LEU A 172 4.75 2.10 12.55
CA LEU A 172 3.31 1.91 12.62
C LEU A 172 2.75 1.33 11.32
N VAL A 173 3.13 1.87 10.16
CA VAL A 173 2.73 1.37 8.85
C VAL A 173 3.20 -0.07 8.65
N MET A 174 4.43 -0.39 9.06
CA MET A 174 5.01 -1.73 8.93
C MET A 174 4.44 -2.77 9.90
N ARG A 175 3.63 -2.36 10.89
CA ARG A 175 2.88 -3.30 11.74
C ARG A 175 1.63 -3.88 11.08
N GLY A 176 1.29 -3.39 9.87
CA GLY A 176 0.14 -3.85 9.12
C GLY A 176 -1.17 -3.14 9.46
N TYR A 177 -2.22 -3.56 8.80
CA TYR A 177 -3.51 -2.89 8.78
C TYR A 177 -4.61 -3.70 9.49
N SER A 178 -5.75 -3.07 9.71
CA SER A 178 -6.93 -3.75 10.23
C SER A 178 -7.46 -4.77 9.21
N ARG A 179 -8.19 -5.80 9.69
CA ARG A 179 -8.81 -6.80 8.80
C ARG A 179 -9.75 -6.19 7.76
N GLY A 180 -10.40 -5.07 8.09
CA GLY A 180 -11.26 -4.36 7.15
C GLY A 180 -10.46 -3.67 6.04
N ALA A 181 -9.32 -3.05 6.38
CA ALA A 181 -8.43 -2.44 5.41
C ALA A 181 -7.77 -3.47 4.49
N GLU A 182 -7.40 -4.64 5.03
CA GLU A 182 -6.88 -5.77 4.25
C GLU A 182 -7.93 -6.30 3.26
N ALA A 183 -9.18 -6.51 3.72
CA ALA A 183 -10.25 -6.97 2.84
C ALA A 183 -10.55 -5.94 1.72
N GLU A 184 -10.51 -4.64 2.04
CA GLU A 184 -10.66 -3.58 1.04
C GLU A 184 -9.49 -3.59 0.05
N ALA A 185 -8.26 -3.80 0.51
CA ALA A 185 -7.09 -3.89 -0.36
C ALA A 185 -7.12 -5.13 -1.26
N ASP A 186 -7.61 -6.26 -0.76
CA ASP A 186 -7.83 -7.47 -1.55
C ASP A 186 -8.87 -7.26 -2.64
N GLU A 187 -10.02 -6.69 -2.28
CA GLU A 187 -11.11 -6.39 -3.21
C GLU A 187 -10.63 -5.52 -4.37
N TYR A 188 -10.10 -4.35 -4.06
CA TYR A 188 -9.72 -3.40 -5.09
C TYR A 188 -8.43 -3.76 -5.79
N GLY A 189 -7.49 -4.43 -5.12
CA GLY A 189 -6.30 -4.99 -5.74
C GLY A 189 -6.65 -5.99 -6.84
N THR A 190 -7.60 -6.88 -6.56
CA THR A 190 -8.16 -7.83 -7.51
C THR A 190 -8.81 -7.12 -8.72
N ILE A 191 -9.59 -6.06 -8.47
CA ILE A 191 -10.23 -5.25 -9.52
C ILE A 191 -9.19 -4.53 -10.37
N TYR A 192 -8.19 -3.90 -9.76
CA TYR A 192 -7.19 -3.11 -10.48
C TYR A 192 -6.27 -3.99 -11.34
N MET A 193 -5.84 -5.15 -10.84
CA MET A 193 -5.05 -6.07 -11.63
C MET A 193 -5.85 -6.68 -12.80
N ALA A 194 -7.15 -6.97 -12.60
CA ALA A 194 -8.03 -7.45 -13.68
C ALA A 194 -8.25 -6.37 -14.74
N ARG A 195 -8.49 -5.09 -14.35
CA ARG A 195 -8.56 -3.96 -15.29
C ARG A 195 -7.27 -3.80 -16.10
N ALA A 196 -6.12 -4.11 -15.49
CA ALA A 196 -4.81 -4.10 -16.13
C ALA A 196 -4.53 -5.34 -16.99
N GLY A 197 -5.49 -6.24 -17.15
CA GLY A 197 -5.36 -7.42 -18.00
C GLY A 197 -4.59 -8.58 -17.36
N PHE A 198 -4.35 -8.56 -16.05
CA PHE A 198 -3.73 -9.66 -15.33
C PHE A 198 -4.78 -10.59 -14.72
N ASN A 199 -4.48 -11.89 -14.68
CA ASN A 199 -5.37 -12.88 -14.09
C ASN A 199 -5.51 -12.65 -12.57
N PRO A 200 -6.71 -12.32 -12.08
CA PRO A 200 -6.92 -11.97 -10.68
C PRO A 200 -6.71 -13.14 -9.69
N GLU A 201 -6.75 -14.39 -10.18
CA GLU A 201 -6.39 -15.58 -9.38
C GLU A 201 -4.95 -15.52 -8.85
N GLY A 202 -4.07 -14.72 -9.50
CA GLY A 202 -2.69 -14.52 -9.05
C GLY A 202 -2.58 -14.04 -7.61
N LEU A 203 -3.47 -13.14 -7.15
CA LEU A 203 -3.50 -12.69 -5.75
C LEU A 203 -3.87 -13.83 -4.79
N ALA A 204 -4.91 -14.61 -5.12
CA ALA A 204 -5.32 -15.75 -4.31
C ALA A 204 -4.21 -16.82 -4.21
N GLN A 205 -3.50 -17.07 -5.31
CA GLN A 205 -2.36 -17.99 -5.32
C GLN A 205 -1.21 -17.54 -4.42
N VAL A 206 -0.90 -16.24 -4.40
CA VAL A 206 0.08 -15.68 -3.44
C VAL A 206 -0.36 -15.95 -2.01
N MET A 207 -1.62 -15.68 -1.67
CA MET A 207 -2.15 -15.91 -0.32
C MET A 207 -2.09 -17.39 0.07
N ASP A 208 -2.43 -18.31 -0.85
CA ASP A 208 -2.31 -19.75 -0.60
C ASP A 208 -0.86 -20.17 -0.36
N LYS A 209 0.08 -19.60 -1.13
CA LYS A 209 1.51 -19.86 -0.96
C LYS A 209 1.97 -19.37 0.41
N LEU A 210 1.64 -18.14 0.79
CA LEU A 210 1.98 -17.56 2.08
C LEU A 210 1.38 -18.35 3.24
N ALA A 211 0.13 -18.83 3.11
CA ALA A 211 -0.51 -19.67 4.13
C ALA A 211 0.19 -21.01 4.33
N ARG A 212 0.69 -21.63 3.24
CA ARG A 212 1.48 -22.88 3.34
C ARG A 212 2.82 -22.65 4.03
N LEU A 213 3.47 -21.55 3.71
CA LEU A 213 4.79 -21.20 4.26
C LEU A 213 4.71 -20.82 5.74
N SER A 214 3.68 -20.06 6.17
CA SER A 214 3.48 -19.71 7.58
C SER A 214 3.15 -20.90 8.50
N GLY A 215 2.67 -22.01 7.95
CA GLY A 215 2.44 -23.26 8.69
C GLY A 215 3.68 -24.13 8.90
N SER A 216 4.84 -23.76 8.36
CA SER A 216 6.06 -24.59 8.41
C SER A 216 6.86 -24.49 9.70
N GLY A 217 6.45 -23.65 10.68
CA GLY A 217 7.14 -23.48 11.97
C GLY A 217 8.45 -22.69 11.90
N ASP A 218 8.73 -22.04 10.78
CA ASP A 218 9.89 -21.18 10.62
C ASP A 218 9.53 -19.75 11.06
N ALA A 219 10.23 -19.23 12.08
CA ALA A 219 10.03 -17.88 12.61
C ALA A 219 10.16 -16.76 11.55
N PHE A 220 10.84 -17.06 10.46
CA PHE A 220 10.94 -16.18 9.29
C PHE A 220 9.56 -15.96 8.60
N TRP A 221 8.70 -16.99 8.62
CA TRP A 221 7.35 -16.98 8.03
C TRP A 221 6.28 -16.39 8.96
N GLU A 222 6.52 -16.44 10.28
CA GLU A 222 5.59 -15.89 11.27
C GLU A 222 5.53 -14.36 11.22
N ASN A 223 6.62 -13.69 10.84
CA ASN A 223 6.66 -12.23 10.73
C ASN A 223 5.80 -11.69 9.59
N LEU A 224 5.68 -12.40 8.47
CA LEU A 224 4.78 -12.00 7.38
C LEU A 224 3.30 -12.14 7.78
N ALA A 225 2.97 -13.17 8.56
CA ALA A 225 1.61 -13.38 9.08
C ALA A 225 1.21 -12.32 10.11
N SER A 226 2.17 -11.59 10.71
CA SER A 226 1.90 -10.51 11.66
C SER A 226 1.47 -9.22 10.96
N ASP A 227 2.05 -8.93 9.79
CA ASP A 227 1.79 -7.71 9.05
C ASP A 227 0.48 -7.80 8.24
N HIS A 228 0.10 -9.02 7.80
CA HIS A 228 -1.13 -9.29 7.06
C HIS A 228 -1.87 -10.54 7.60
N PRO A 229 -2.98 -10.40 8.36
CA PRO A 229 -3.67 -11.53 9.01
C PRO A 229 -4.25 -12.58 8.05
N PRO A 230 -4.65 -13.77 8.55
CA PRO A 230 -4.51 -15.12 7.96
C PRO A 230 -4.85 -15.24 6.47
N ALA A 231 -3.84 -15.53 5.68
CA ALA A 231 -3.87 -15.61 4.21
C ALA A 231 -4.90 -16.63 3.65
N ALA A 232 -5.10 -17.79 4.29
CA ALA A 232 -5.98 -18.83 3.75
C ALA A 232 -7.47 -18.41 3.63
N LYS A 233 -7.99 -17.67 4.62
CA LYS A 233 -9.37 -17.16 4.56
C LYS A 233 -9.52 -16.04 3.53
N ARG A 234 -8.48 -15.24 3.34
CA ARG A 234 -8.44 -14.17 2.36
C ARG A 234 -8.42 -14.72 0.94
N ALA A 235 -7.64 -15.78 0.65
CA ALA A 235 -7.63 -16.45 -0.65
C ALA A 235 -9.03 -16.93 -1.09
N ALA A 236 -9.77 -17.54 -0.18
CA ALA A 236 -11.14 -17.97 -0.46
C ALA A 236 -12.10 -16.80 -0.74
N ALA A 237 -11.96 -15.69 0.01
CA ALA A 237 -12.76 -14.49 -0.19
C ALA A 237 -12.44 -13.83 -1.55
N VAL A 238 -11.17 -13.71 -1.92
CA VAL A 238 -10.73 -13.19 -3.23
C VAL A 238 -11.33 -14.01 -4.37
N ARG A 239 -11.30 -15.36 -4.30
CA ARG A 239 -11.92 -16.23 -5.31
C ARG A 239 -13.43 -16.04 -5.41
N ALA A 240 -14.10 -15.92 -4.26
CA ALA A 240 -15.53 -15.65 -4.24
C ALA A 240 -15.87 -14.32 -4.93
N GLU A 241 -15.04 -13.31 -4.74
CA GLU A 241 -15.20 -12.01 -5.34
C GLU A 241 -14.90 -11.99 -6.85
N ILE A 242 -13.82 -12.66 -7.29
CA ILE A 242 -13.51 -12.88 -8.71
C ILE A 242 -14.72 -13.46 -9.42
N LYS A 243 -15.32 -14.51 -8.85
CA LYS A 243 -16.52 -15.15 -9.41
C LYS A 243 -17.74 -14.22 -9.39
N ALA A 244 -17.99 -13.56 -8.27
CA ALA A 244 -19.16 -12.68 -8.12
C ALA A 244 -19.15 -11.48 -9.06
N LYS A 245 -17.95 -10.96 -9.38
CA LYS A 245 -17.74 -9.81 -10.26
C LYS A 245 -17.41 -10.20 -11.71
N GLY A 246 -17.31 -11.49 -12.02
CA GLY A 246 -16.97 -11.98 -13.37
C GLY A 246 -15.59 -11.52 -13.84
N LEU A 247 -14.60 -11.48 -12.95
CA LEU A 247 -13.26 -11.00 -13.27
C LEU A 247 -12.34 -12.08 -13.87
N ASP A 248 -12.81 -13.31 -13.99
CA ASP A 248 -12.07 -14.50 -14.43
C ASP A 248 -12.06 -14.72 -15.96
N ALA A 249 -12.29 -13.69 -16.75
CA ALA A 249 -12.50 -13.73 -18.20
C ALA A 249 -11.27 -14.20 -19.03
N GLY A 250 -10.60 -15.27 -18.65
CA GLY A 250 -9.52 -15.88 -19.42
C GLY A 250 -8.23 -15.04 -19.51
N LEU A 251 -8.01 -14.17 -18.54
CA LEU A 251 -6.83 -13.31 -18.48
C LEU A 251 -5.55 -14.14 -18.28
N PRO A 252 -4.42 -13.74 -18.90
CA PRO A 252 -3.17 -14.49 -18.82
C PRO A 252 -2.52 -14.38 -17.43
N PHE A 253 -1.78 -15.42 -17.04
CA PHE A 253 -0.89 -15.36 -15.89
C PHE A 253 0.44 -14.64 -16.20
N ASP A 254 0.92 -14.77 -17.43
CA ASP A 254 2.12 -14.08 -17.91
C ASP A 254 1.85 -13.49 -19.31
N SER A 255 1.92 -12.17 -19.43
CA SER A 255 2.05 -11.48 -20.71
C SER A 255 3.53 -11.23 -21.06
N GLU A 256 4.39 -11.10 -20.04
CA GLU A 256 5.84 -11.11 -20.14
C GLU A 256 6.38 -12.22 -19.21
N PRO A 257 7.36 -13.06 -19.67
CA PRO A 257 7.84 -14.19 -18.89
C PRO A 257 8.45 -13.78 -17.55
N TYR A 258 7.75 -14.08 -16.46
CA TYR A 258 8.22 -13.77 -15.12
C TYR A 258 9.48 -14.54 -14.74
N GLN A 259 9.61 -15.78 -15.21
CA GLN A 259 10.75 -16.65 -14.89
C GLN A 259 12.09 -16.06 -15.33
N ALA A 260 12.14 -15.32 -16.44
CA ALA A 260 13.34 -14.62 -16.89
C ALA A 260 13.80 -13.54 -15.90
N VAL A 261 12.86 -12.89 -15.22
CA VAL A 261 13.15 -11.89 -14.19
C VAL A 261 13.46 -12.56 -12.86
N LYS A 262 12.67 -13.57 -12.46
CA LYS A 262 12.87 -14.35 -11.23
C LYS A 262 14.28 -14.93 -11.15
N SER A 263 14.80 -15.48 -12.23
CA SER A 263 16.16 -16.07 -12.28
C SER A 263 17.29 -15.07 -12.02
N ARG A 264 17.02 -13.76 -12.16
CA ARG A 264 17.98 -12.68 -11.90
C ARG A 264 17.95 -12.22 -10.43
N VAL A 265 16.91 -12.53 -9.68
CA VAL A 265 16.78 -12.15 -8.26
C VAL A 265 17.65 -13.07 -7.43
N ARG A 266 18.78 -12.54 -6.91
CA ARG A 266 19.77 -13.27 -6.11
C ARG A 266 19.53 -13.10 -4.63
#